data_bda017ef87e717b880b984cf402a77a4
#
_entry.id   bda017ef87e717b880b984cf402a77a4
#
_cell.length_a   1.000
_cell.length_b   1.000
_cell.length_c   1.000
_cell.angle_alpha   90.00
_cell.angle_beta   90.00
_cell.angle_gamma   90.00
#
_symmetry.space_group_name_H-M   'P 1'
#
loop_
_entity.id
_entity.type
_entity.pdbx_description
1 polymer ?
#
loop_
_entity_poly.entity_id
_entity_poly.type
_entity_poly.pdbx_seq_one_letter_code
_entity_poly.pdbx_strand_id
1 'polypeptide(L)'
;FGIKSKLYENRRLTDRALLPDGRGGVKEYRVQPLYSLRISRSSRVRFEREIGFLPESLKAAALRELNATVSAYEDPLVDQVVSLELLGEEPVYDLTEPVTDHFVANGIAVHNCSEYMFLDNSACNLASLNLRKFQREDGSFDVERFRAAVRIFITAMEILVDNAGYPSEKIAQNSHDYRPLGLGFANLGAMLMAMGLPYDSDEGRAVAGAITAIMHAEAYARSAEIAAIEHIGPFPGFEKNREPMLEVMRMHQAAVEDIHPSCPAYLKEAARESMARMV
;
A
#
# COMPACT_ATOMS: atom_id res chain seq x y z
N PHE A 1 -3.05 -23.00 3.74
CA PHE A 1 -2.66 -24.08 4.67
C PHE A 1 -2.12 -23.57 6.02
N GLY A 2 -1.85 -22.26 6.22
CA GLY A 2 -1.35 -21.71 7.49
C GLY A 2 0.02 -22.26 7.93
N ILE A 3 0.87 -22.65 6.99
CA ILE A 3 2.21 -23.21 7.23
C ILE A 3 3.22 -22.06 7.21
N LYS A 4 3.82 -21.80 8.37
CA LYS A 4 4.91 -20.80 8.45
C LYS A 4 6.20 -21.41 7.92
N SER A 5 6.86 -20.67 7.03
CA SER A 5 8.13 -21.08 6.44
C SER A 5 9.08 -19.88 6.30
N LYS A 6 10.36 -20.16 6.24
CA LYS A 6 11.41 -19.19 5.91
C LYS A 6 12.18 -19.67 4.69
N LEU A 7 12.34 -18.76 3.73
CA LEU A 7 13.19 -19.00 2.55
C LEU A 7 14.56 -18.39 2.81
N TYR A 8 15.60 -19.18 2.61
CA TYR A 8 17.00 -18.75 2.73
C TYR A 8 17.68 -18.90 1.39
N GLU A 9 18.34 -17.87 0.94
CA GLU A 9 19.29 -17.98 -0.16
C GLU A 9 20.62 -18.48 0.40
N ASN A 10 21.03 -19.67 -0.05
CA ASN A 10 22.32 -20.21 0.32
C ASN A 10 23.37 -19.57 -0.59
N ARG A 11 24.17 -18.65 -0.03
CA ARG A 11 25.33 -18.10 -0.73
C ARG A 11 26.31 -19.21 -1.06
N ARG A 12 26.49 -19.49 -2.34
CA ARG A 12 27.60 -20.31 -2.81
C ARG A 12 28.82 -19.42 -2.95
N LEU A 13 29.99 -19.97 -2.57
CA LEU A 13 31.27 -19.27 -2.72
C LEU A 13 31.68 -19.15 -4.20
N THR A 14 31.11 -20.01 -5.06
CA THR A 14 31.40 -20.06 -6.51
C THR A 14 30.09 -20.23 -7.30
N ASP A 15 30.05 -19.68 -8.50
CA ASP A 15 28.95 -19.88 -9.46
C ASP A 15 29.07 -21.19 -10.27
N ARG A 16 30.04 -22.07 -9.89
CA ARG A 16 30.34 -23.32 -10.54
C ARG A 16 30.45 -24.46 -9.54
N ALA A 17 30.06 -25.65 -9.95
CA ALA A 17 30.17 -26.88 -9.17
C ALA A 17 30.61 -28.08 -10.05
N LEU A 18 31.43 -28.93 -9.48
CA LEU A 18 31.75 -30.22 -10.08
C LEU A 18 30.60 -31.21 -9.82
N LEU A 19 29.94 -31.64 -10.88
CA LEU A 19 28.83 -32.59 -10.82
C LEU A 19 29.12 -33.79 -11.71
N PRO A 20 28.52 -34.96 -11.41
CA PRO A 20 28.64 -36.14 -12.26
C PRO A 20 28.21 -35.86 -13.70
N ASP A 21 28.98 -36.28 -14.69
CA ASP A 21 28.71 -36.07 -16.12
C ASP A 21 27.79 -37.12 -16.75
N GLY A 22 27.28 -38.04 -15.94
CA GLY A 22 26.43 -39.17 -16.39
C GLY A 22 27.20 -40.29 -17.12
N ARG A 23 28.54 -40.20 -17.26
CA ARG A 23 29.40 -41.17 -17.94
C ARG A 23 30.49 -41.74 -17.03
N GLY A 24 30.30 -41.56 -15.71
CA GLY A 24 31.26 -42.02 -14.70
C GLY A 24 32.38 -41.03 -14.37
N GLY A 25 32.37 -39.86 -15.00
CA GLY A 25 33.27 -38.72 -14.70
C GLY A 25 32.56 -37.57 -13.98
N VAL A 26 33.33 -36.52 -13.74
CA VAL A 26 32.82 -35.25 -13.21
C VAL A 26 33.14 -34.13 -14.18
N LYS A 27 32.21 -33.19 -14.34
CA LYS A 27 32.35 -31.98 -15.16
C LYS A 27 31.93 -30.77 -14.39
N GLU A 28 32.56 -29.66 -14.67
CA GLU A 28 32.21 -28.37 -14.09
C GLU A 28 30.96 -27.80 -14.79
N TYR A 29 29.95 -27.46 -13.99
CA TYR A 29 28.72 -26.81 -14.45
C TYR A 29 28.51 -25.49 -13.78
N ARG A 30 27.96 -24.53 -14.51
CA ARG A 30 27.45 -23.32 -13.94
C ARG A 30 26.19 -23.65 -13.12
N VAL A 31 26.13 -23.17 -11.88
CA VAL A 31 25.04 -23.47 -10.96
C VAL A 31 24.27 -22.20 -10.59
N GLN A 32 22.98 -22.34 -10.51
CA GLN A 32 22.08 -21.28 -10.05
C GLN A 32 22.14 -21.12 -8.52
N PRO A 33 21.75 -19.96 -7.96
CA PRO A 33 21.58 -19.80 -6.52
C PRO A 33 20.71 -20.90 -5.93
N LEU A 34 21.12 -21.42 -4.79
CA LEU A 34 20.38 -22.47 -4.08
C LEU A 34 19.55 -21.83 -2.98
N TYR A 35 18.26 -22.08 -3.01
CA TYR A 35 17.32 -21.64 -1.98
C TYR A 35 16.95 -22.80 -1.07
N SER A 36 16.91 -22.56 0.24
CA SER A 36 16.43 -23.52 1.24
C SER A 36 15.16 -23.00 1.88
N LEU A 37 14.10 -23.78 1.78
CA LEU A 37 12.86 -23.53 2.51
C LEU A 37 12.94 -24.26 3.86
N ARG A 38 12.82 -23.52 4.96
CA ARG A 38 12.72 -24.11 6.30
C ARG A 38 11.31 -24.00 6.84
N ILE A 39 10.79 -25.13 7.27
CA ILE A 39 9.53 -25.26 7.99
C ILE A 39 9.86 -25.89 9.35
N SER A 40 9.43 -25.29 10.44
CA SER A 40 9.80 -25.73 11.78
C SER A 40 8.62 -25.84 12.73
N ARG A 41 8.81 -26.53 13.84
CA ARG A 41 7.81 -26.73 14.93
C ARG A 41 6.47 -27.26 14.41
N SER A 42 5.35 -26.73 14.91
CA SER A 42 3.98 -27.10 14.56
C SER A 42 3.65 -26.95 13.07
N SER A 43 4.28 -26.00 12.37
CA SER A 43 4.13 -25.84 10.93
C SER A 43 4.66 -27.05 10.14
N ARG A 44 5.65 -27.78 10.68
CA ARG A 44 6.18 -29.00 10.08
C ARG A 44 5.17 -30.16 10.16
N VAL A 45 4.47 -30.31 11.29
CA VAL A 45 3.38 -31.28 11.45
C VAL A 45 2.22 -30.97 10.49
N ARG A 46 1.86 -29.68 10.39
CA ARG A 46 0.83 -29.25 9.45
C ARG A 46 1.24 -29.45 8.00
N PHE A 47 2.52 -29.20 7.66
CA PHE A 47 3.06 -29.48 6.34
C PHE A 47 2.95 -30.98 5.98
N GLU A 48 3.28 -31.89 6.90
CA GLU A 48 3.14 -33.33 6.69
C GLU A 48 1.69 -33.71 6.39
N ARG A 49 0.74 -33.16 7.13
CA ARG A 49 -0.68 -33.48 7.00
C ARG A 49 -1.32 -32.94 5.74
N GLU A 50 -1.03 -31.68 5.39
CA GLU A 50 -1.74 -30.95 4.33
C GLU A 50 -1.06 -31.03 2.96
N ILE A 51 0.27 -31.20 2.93
CA ILE A 51 1.09 -31.19 1.70
C ILE A 51 1.91 -32.46 1.60
N GLY A 52 2.79 -32.69 2.58
CA GLY A 52 3.65 -33.86 2.68
C GLY A 52 4.70 -33.97 1.57
N PHE A 53 5.34 -35.12 1.57
CA PHE A 53 6.15 -35.65 0.45
C PHE A 53 5.45 -36.88 -0.14
N LEU A 54 5.87 -37.35 -1.29
CA LEU A 54 5.39 -38.61 -1.87
C LEU A 54 5.44 -39.71 -0.82
N PRO A 55 4.35 -40.45 -0.57
CA PRO A 55 4.19 -41.32 0.61
C PRO A 55 5.31 -42.33 0.84
N GLU A 56 5.89 -42.89 -0.21
CA GLU A 56 6.94 -43.89 -0.16
C GLU A 56 8.36 -43.31 -0.23
N SER A 57 8.52 -42.02 -0.22
CA SER A 57 9.83 -41.37 -0.30
C SER A 57 10.58 -41.45 1.04
N LEU A 58 11.90 -41.51 0.99
CA LEU A 58 12.75 -41.36 2.19
C LEU A 58 12.49 -40.04 2.93
N LYS A 59 12.09 -38.99 2.21
CA LYS A 59 11.76 -37.71 2.80
C LYS A 59 10.46 -37.76 3.62
N ALA A 60 9.45 -38.52 3.17
CA ALA A 60 8.23 -38.73 3.91
C ALA A 60 8.47 -39.53 5.19
N ALA A 61 9.30 -40.59 5.13
CA ALA A 61 9.68 -41.36 6.30
C ALA A 61 10.44 -40.53 7.33
N ALA A 62 11.44 -39.75 6.89
CA ALA A 62 12.21 -38.88 7.75
C ALA A 62 11.35 -37.76 8.36
N LEU A 63 10.38 -37.25 7.62
CA LEU A 63 9.44 -36.20 8.13
C LEU A 63 8.54 -36.79 9.23
N ARG A 64 8.01 -38.02 9.05
CA ARG A 64 7.21 -38.70 10.07
C ARG A 64 8.01 -38.94 11.33
N GLU A 65 9.23 -39.44 11.21
CA GLU A 65 10.12 -39.67 12.35
C GLU A 65 10.43 -38.37 13.10
N LEU A 66 10.75 -37.29 12.38
CA LEU A 66 10.98 -35.95 12.95
C LEU A 66 9.73 -35.37 13.65
N ASN A 67 8.53 -35.70 13.17
CA ASN A 67 7.28 -35.20 13.74
C ASN A 67 6.76 -36.07 14.89
N ALA A 68 7.18 -37.33 15.01
CA ALA A 68 6.78 -38.24 16.10
C ALA A 68 7.16 -37.72 17.50
N THR A 69 8.21 -36.89 17.58
CA THR A 69 8.71 -36.31 18.83
C THR A 69 8.18 -34.90 19.09
N VAL A 70 7.38 -34.34 18.19
CA VAL A 70 6.82 -33.00 18.30
C VAL A 70 5.34 -33.15 18.64
N SER A 71 4.96 -32.84 19.87
CA SER A 71 3.54 -32.60 20.18
C SER A 71 3.03 -31.49 19.27
N ALA A 72 1.84 -31.68 18.68
CA ALA A 72 1.14 -30.63 17.98
C ALA A 72 0.87 -29.50 18.98
N TYR A 73 1.80 -28.55 19.08
CA TYR A 73 1.51 -27.29 19.70
C TYR A 73 0.53 -26.59 18.74
N GLU A 74 -0.72 -26.76 18.99
CA GLU A 74 -1.75 -25.84 18.49
C GLU A 74 -1.56 -24.54 19.25
N ASP A 75 -0.53 -23.80 18.86
CA ASP A 75 -0.44 -22.41 19.24
C ASP A 75 -1.25 -21.66 18.17
N PRO A 76 -2.52 -21.38 18.39
CA PRO A 76 -3.21 -20.47 17.50
C PRO A 76 -2.40 -19.18 17.58
N LEU A 77 -2.18 -18.52 16.43
CA LEU A 77 -1.66 -17.16 16.34
C LEU A 77 -2.69 -16.18 16.92
N VAL A 78 -3.17 -16.50 18.11
CA VAL A 78 -4.22 -15.78 18.82
C VAL A 78 -3.67 -15.54 20.18
N ASP A 79 -3.54 -14.28 20.53
CA ASP A 79 -3.29 -13.85 21.89
C ASP A 79 -4.60 -13.35 22.51
N GLN A 80 -4.68 -13.33 23.82
CA GLN A 80 -5.87 -12.89 24.53
C GLN A 80 -5.60 -11.53 25.17
N VAL A 81 -6.46 -10.56 24.89
CA VAL A 81 -6.45 -9.29 25.62
C VAL A 81 -6.82 -9.56 27.09
N VAL A 82 -5.87 -9.37 28.00
CA VAL A 82 -6.05 -9.60 29.43
C VAL A 82 -6.46 -8.35 30.21
N SER A 83 -6.09 -7.16 29.71
CA SER A 83 -6.53 -5.88 30.28
C SER A 83 -6.54 -4.80 29.19
N LEU A 84 -7.39 -3.81 29.39
CA LEU A 84 -7.46 -2.60 28.61
C LEU A 84 -7.48 -1.42 29.59
N GLU A 85 -6.45 -0.59 29.53
CA GLU A 85 -6.35 0.63 30.33
C GLU A 85 -6.40 1.86 29.42
N LEU A 86 -7.18 2.84 29.82
CA LEU A 86 -7.25 4.12 29.13
C LEU A 86 -6.12 5.02 29.65
N LEU A 87 -5.09 5.25 28.82
CA LEU A 87 -3.92 6.04 29.19
C LEU A 87 -4.10 7.56 28.95
N GLY A 88 -5.20 7.97 28.32
CA GLY A 88 -5.43 9.34 27.91
C GLY A 88 -4.92 9.64 26.50
N GLU A 89 -4.54 10.89 26.24
CA GLU A 89 -3.95 11.30 24.97
C GLU A 89 -2.42 11.23 25.09
N GLU A 90 -1.81 10.41 24.23
CA GLU A 90 -0.36 10.29 24.14
C GLU A 90 0.11 10.48 22.69
N PRO A 91 1.35 10.96 22.49
CA PRO A 91 1.93 11.03 21.15
C PRO A 91 2.00 9.64 20.52
N VAL A 92 1.53 9.52 19.28
CA VAL A 92 1.67 8.32 18.48
C VAL A 92 2.71 8.55 17.38
N TYR A 93 3.48 7.51 17.07
CA TYR A 93 4.55 7.56 16.11
C TYR A 93 4.35 6.50 15.04
N ASP A 94 4.60 6.86 13.80
CA ASP A 94 4.75 5.91 12.71
C ASP A 94 6.22 5.78 12.36
N LEU A 95 6.64 4.56 12.01
CA LEU A 95 8.02 4.27 11.66
C LEU A 95 8.13 3.97 10.16
N THR A 96 9.02 4.68 9.49
CA THR A 96 9.37 4.34 8.11
C THR A 96 10.45 3.28 8.11
N GLU A 97 10.13 2.06 7.66
CA GLU A 97 11.08 0.98 7.43
C GLU A 97 11.16 0.73 5.92
N PRO A 98 12.27 1.12 5.25
CA PRO A 98 12.32 1.21 3.79
C PRO A 98 12.62 -0.11 3.07
N VAL A 99 12.81 -1.22 3.82
CA VAL A 99 13.24 -2.49 3.23
C VAL A 99 12.13 -3.53 3.20
N THR A 100 11.37 -3.65 4.28
CA THR A 100 10.36 -4.69 4.44
C THR A 100 8.97 -4.15 4.75
N ASP A 101 8.87 -2.86 5.03
CA ASP A 101 7.66 -2.17 5.49
C ASP A 101 7.04 -2.80 6.76
N HIS A 102 7.87 -3.50 7.56
CA HIS A 102 7.44 -4.17 8.77
C HIS A 102 8.40 -3.85 9.92
N PHE A 103 7.87 -3.70 11.10
CA PHE A 103 8.66 -3.60 12.31
C PHE A 103 8.04 -4.42 13.45
N VAL A 104 8.77 -4.60 14.53
CA VAL A 104 8.28 -5.35 15.70
C VAL A 104 7.98 -4.37 16.82
N ALA A 105 6.73 -4.27 17.18
CA ALA A 105 6.27 -3.50 18.35
C ALA A 105 5.81 -4.48 19.44
N ASN A 106 6.43 -4.43 20.62
CA ASN A 106 6.08 -5.29 21.77
C ASN A 106 6.02 -6.79 21.46
N GLY A 107 6.92 -7.27 20.57
CA GLY A 107 6.95 -8.69 20.16
C GLY A 107 5.96 -9.07 19.06
N ILE A 108 5.13 -8.15 18.59
CA ILE A 108 4.18 -8.33 17.50
C ILE A 108 4.77 -7.72 16.24
N ALA A 109 4.82 -8.49 15.15
CA ALA A 109 5.18 -7.95 13.83
C ALA A 109 4.00 -7.14 13.29
N VAL A 110 4.22 -5.85 13.07
CA VAL A 110 3.25 -4.91 12.52
C VAL A 110 3.75 -4.39 11.19
N HIS A 111 2.82 -3.96 10.36
CA HIS A 111 3.08 -3.32 9.07
C HIS A 111 2.78 -1.84 9.20
N ASN A 112 3.65 -0.96 8.67
CA ASN A 112 3.32 0.46 8.62
C ASN A 112 2.17 0.68 7.63
N CYS A 113 1.26 1.55 8.04
CA CYS A 113 0.15 1.96 7.21
C CYS A 113 0.64 3.02 6.22
N SER A 114 0.46 2.77 4.92
CA SER A 114 0.79 3.71 3.86
C SER A 114 -0.38 4.56 3.39
N GLU A 115 -1.55 4.40 3.97
CA GLU A 115 -2.72 5.18 3.60
C GLU A 115 -2.77 6.50 4.36
N TYR A 116 -3.26 6.49 5.56
CA TYR A 116 -3.23 7.66 6.45
C TYR A 116 -3.60 7.27 7.89
N MET A 117 -3.06 8.01 8.86
CA MET A 117 -3.48 7.89 10.25
C MET A 117 -4.68 8.79 10.49
N PHE A 118 -5.75 8.23 11.04
CA PHE A 118 -6.98 8.96 11.25
C PHE A 118 -7.66 8.54 12.57
N LEU A 119 -8.79 9.17 12.85
CA LEU A 119 -9.51 8.94 14.09
C LEU A 119 -10.07 7.52 14.20
N ASP A 120 -9.98 6.94 15.37
CA ASP A 120 -10.70 5.72 15.72
C ASP A 120 -12.20 5.90 15.50
N ASN A 121 -12.86 4.81 15.13
CA ASN A 121 -14.30 4.82 14.84
C ASN A 121 -14.68 5.86 13.77
N SER A 122 -14.00 5.83 12.66
CA SER A 122 -14.36 6.54 11.43
C SER A 122 -14.43 5.58 10.25
N ALA A 123 -14.99 6.02 9.15
CA ALA A 123 -15.00 5.30 7.88
C ALA A 123 -14.48 6.22 6.77
N CYS A 124 -13.76 5.63 5.81
CA CYS A 124 -13.29 6.35 4.63
C CYS A 124 -14.05 5.87 3.41
N ASN A 125 -14.66 6.80 2.68
CA ASN A 125 -15.29 6.53 1.39
C ASN A 125 -14.20 6.46 0.31
N LEU A 126 -14.14 5.35 -0.43
CA LEU A 126 -13.05 5.08 -1.36
C LEU A 126 -13.51 5.05 -2.81
N ALA A 127 -12.72 5.67 -3.69
CA ALA A 127 -12.86 5.56 -5.14
C ALA A 127 -11.50 5.55 -5.84
N SER A 128 -11.43 5.00 -7.05
CA SER A 128 -10.21 4.97 -7.85
C SER A 128 -10.48 5.28 -9.31
N LEU A 129 -9.69 6.19 -9.88
CA LEU A 129 -9.75 6.57 -11.29
C LEU A 129 -8.81 5.69 -12.13
N ASN A 130 -9.31 5.12 -13.21
CA ASN A 130 -8.48 4.34 -14.13
C ASN A 130 -7.69 5.27 -15.06
N LEU A 131 -6.39 5.47 -14.79
CA LEU A 131 -5.53 6.41 -15.53
C LEU A 131 -5.45 6.11 -17.04
N ARG A 132 -5.56 4.84 -17.46
CA ARG A 132 -5.56 4.47 -18.88
C ARG A 132 -6.70 5.10 -19.67
N LYS A 133 -7.79 5.47 -19.02
CA LYS A 133 -8.95 6.11 -19.66
C LYS A 133 -8.73 7.61 -19.96
N PHE A 134 -7.65 8.18 -19.42
CA PHE A 134 -7.25 9.57 -19.65
C PHE A 134 -6.05 9.70 -20.56
N GLN A 135 -5.54 8.61 -21.14
CA GLN A 135 -4.51 8.67 -22.18
C GLN A 135 -5.17 8.88 -23.54
N ARG A 136 -4.69 9.88 -24.28
CA ARG A 136 -5.11 10.19 -25.66
C ARG A 136 -4.44 9.25 -26.66
N GLU A 137 -4.89 9.27 -27.90
CA GLU A 137 -4.33 8.45 -29.00
C GLU A 137 -2.87 8.81 -29.31
N ASP A 138 -2.49 10.06 -29.13
CA ASP A 138 -1.11 10.55 -29.27
C ASP A 138 -0.17 10.17 -28.12
N GLY A 139 -0.69 9.43 -27.13
CA GLY A 139 0.03 9.00 -25.93
C GLY A 139 0.06 10.04 -24.81
N SER A 140 -0.38 11.27 -25.02
CA SER A 140 -0.45 12.30 -23.98
C SER A 140 -1.54 12.01 -22.94
N PHE A 141 -1.39 12.60 -21.75
CA PHE A 141 -2.40 12.52 -20.69
C PHE A 141 -3.42 13.66 -20.82
N ASP A 142 -4.70 13.32 -20.77
CA ASP A 142 -5.81 14.27 -20.85
C ASP A 142 -6.08 14.93 -19.49
N VAL A 143 -5.35 15.97 -19.19
CA VAL A 143 -5.41 16.70 -17.93
C VAL A 143 -6.81 17.24 -17.65
N GLU A 144 -7.46 17.86 -18.65
CA GLU A 144 -8.76 18.50 -18.43
C GLU A 144 -9.87 17.49 -18.15
N ARG A 145 -9.86 16.39 -18.87
CA ARG A 145 -10.79 15.29 -18.60
C ARG A 145 -10.53 14.65 -17.24
N PHE A 146 -9.27 14.56 -16.81
CA PHE A 146 -8.90 14.03 -15.50
C PHE A 146 -9.34 14.97 -14.38
N ARG A 147 -9.07 16.28 -14.49
CA ARG A 147 -9.57 17.32 -13.56
C ARG A 147 -11.09 17.23 -13.38
N ALA A 148 -11.83 17.16 -14.49
CA ALA A 148 -13.29 17.05 -14.45
C ALA A 148 -13.75 15.77 -13.74
N ALA A 149 -13.09 14.63 -13.99
CA ALA A 149 -13.40 13.37 -13.32
C ALA A 149 -13.13 13.46 -11.81
N VAL A 150 -11.99 14.00 -11.38
CA VAL A 150 -11.69 14.20 -9.95
C VAL A 150 -12.80 15.01 -9.27
N ARG A 151 -13.22 16.11 -9.84
CA ARG A 151 -14.27 16.99 -9.31
C ARG A 151 -15.62 16.27 -9.17
N ILE A 152 -16.00 15.48 -10.19
CA ILE A 152 -17.23 14.68 -10.16
C ILE A 152 -17.16 13.64 -9.05
N PHE A 153 -16.04 12.91 -8.95
CA PHE A 153 -15.88 11.86 -7.94
C PHE A 153 -15.86 12.41 -6.52
N ILE A 154 -15.17 13.53 -6.26
CA ILE A 154 -15.21 14.18 -4.94
C ILE A 154 -16.64 14.57 -4.58
N THR A 155 -17.39 15.16 -5.53
CA THR A 155 -18.80 15.51 -5.29
C THR A 155 -19.66 14.27 -4.99
N ALA A 156 -19.49 13.19 -5.74
CA ALA A 156 -20.23 11.95 -5.52
C ALA A 156 -19.87 11.29 -4.17
N MET A 157 -18.59 11.28 -3.82
CA MET A 157 -18.10 10.73 -2.56
C MET A 157 -18.60 11.55 -1.36
N GLU A 158 -18.66 12.86 -1.49
CA GLU A 158 -19.23 13.77 -0.48
C GLU A 158 -20.71 13.48 -0.22
N ILE A 159 -21.49 13.30 -1.28
CA ILE A 159 -22.92 12.92 -1.20
C ILE A 159 -23.07 11.55 -0.51
N LEU A 160 -22.15 10.61 -0.80
CA LEU A 160 -22.19 9.27 -0.21
C LEU A 160 -21.94 9.28 1.30
N VAL A 161 -21.16 10.20 1.84
CA VAL A 161 -20.95 10.30 3.29
C VAL A 161 -22.26 10.49 4.04
N ASP A 162 -23.16 11.34 3.53
CA ASP A 162 -24.46 11.60 4.16
C ASP A 162 -25.48 10.47 3.93
N ASN A 163 -25.36 9.73 2.84
CA ASN A 163 -26.31 8.69 2.46
C ASN A 163 -25.86 7.28 2.83
N ALA A 164 -24.66 7.10 3.38
CA ALA A 164 -24.14 5.80 3.77
C ALA A 164 -24.76 5.30 5.07
N GLY A 165 -24.94 3.98 5.16
CA GLY A 165 -25.21 3.32 6.44
C GLY A 165 -23.91 2.98 7.17
N TYR A 166 -23.82 3.30 8.46
CA TYR A 166 -22.64 3.04 9.28
C TYR A 166 -22.89 1.94 10.30
N PRO A 167 -21.85 1.13 10.65
CA PRO A 167 -22.02 0.00 11.58
C PRO A 167 -22.38 0.39 13.03
N SER A 168 -22.03 1.62 13.44
CA SER A 168 -22.33 2.16 14.78
C SER A 168 -22.54 3.66 14.71
N GLU A 169 -23.25 4.21 15.69
CA GLU A 169 -23.49 5.65 15.84
C GLU A 169 -22.19 6.45 15.94
N LYS A 170 -21.18 5.91 16.65
CA LYS A 170 -19.89 6.59 16.80
C LYS A 170 -19.14 6.69 15.48
N ILE A 171 -19.18 5.65 14.65
CA ILE A 171 -18.59 5.68 13.31
C ILE A 171 -19.36 6.67 12.42
N ALA A 172 -20.69 6.69 12.49
CA ALA A 172 -21.49 7.67 11.77
C ALA A 172 -21.11 9.09 12.16
N GLN A 173 -21.09 9.39 13.46
CA GLN A 173 -20.75 10.72 13.97
C GLN A 173 -19.38 11.19 13.49
N ASN A 174 -18.31 10.40 13.69
CA ASN A 174 -16.97 10.78 13.26
C ASN A 174 -16.85 10.91 11.75
N SER A 175 -17.56 10.07 10.99
CA SER A 175 -17.56 10.15 9.53
C SER A 175 -18.27 11.40 9.02
N HIS A 176 -19.34 11.84 9.66
CA HIS A 176 -20.00 13.10 9.33
C HIS A 176 -19.21 14.33 9.80
N ASP A 177 -18.56 14.26 10.96
CA ASP A 177 -17.82 15.39 11.52
C ASP A 177 -16.52 15.69 10.74
N TYR A 178 -15.89 14.65 10.15
CA TYR A 178 -14.59 14.81 9.47
C TYR A 178 -14.60 14.47 7.98
N ARG A 179 -15.62 13.80 7.49
CA ARG A 179 -15.90 13.52 6.07
C ARG A 179 -14.69 12.98 5.27
N PRO A 180 -14.02 11.89 5.71
CA PRO A 180 -12.82 11.41 5.05
C PRO A 180 -13.15 10.77 3.70
N LEU A 181 -12.48 11.25 2.64
CA LEU A 181 -12.61 10.79 1.27
C LEU A 181 -11.28 10.28 0.74
N GLY A 182 -11.20 9.01 0.34
CA GLY A 182 -10.02 8.37 -0.21
C GLY A 182 -10.10 8.22 -1.73
N LEU A 183 -9.72 9.26 -2.49
CA LEU A 183 -9.66 9.19 -3.93
C LEU A 183 -8.27 8.81 -4.41
N GLY A 184 -8.17 7.68 -5.09
CA GLY A 184 -6.94 7.17 -5.67
C GLY A 184 -7.02 6.93 -7.17
N PHE A 185 -6.05 6.17 -7.69
CA PHE A 185 -6.06 5.75 -9.08
C PHE A 185 -5.57 4.31 -9.26
N ALA A 186 -5.91 3.74 -10.41
CA ALA A 186 -5.47 2.42 -10.86
C ALA A 186 -4.82 2.52 -12.24
N ASN A 187 -4.11 1.46 -12.64
CA ASN A 187 -3.47 1.33 -13.95
C ASN A 187 -2.34 2.33 -14.25
N LEU A 188 -1.64 2.85 -13.23
CA LEU A 188 -0.44 3.66 -13.43
C LEU A 188 0.60 2.89 -14.25
N GLY A 189 0.94 1.66 -13.84
CA GLY A 189 1.92 0.84 -14.56
C GLY A 189 1.52 0.57 -16.02
N ALA A 190 0.24 0.26 -16.27
CA ALA A 190 -0.25 0.05 -17.64
C ALA A 190 -0.19 1.34 -18.50
N MET A 191 -0.43 2.48 -17.89
CA MET A 191 -0.31 3.77 -18.56
C MET A 191 1.16 4.10 -18.89
N LEU A 192 2.07 3.94 -17.93
CA LEU A 192 3.50 4.18 -18.15
C LEU A 192 4.06 3.26 -19.25
N MET A 193 3.73 1.97 -19.23
CA MET A 193 4.11 1.04 -20.30
C MET A 193 3.61 1.50 -21.66
N ALA A 194 2.39 1.98 -21.76
CA ALA A 194 1.83 2.49 -23.01
C ALA A 194 2.45 3.83 -23.44
N MET A 195 3.04 4.58 -22.51
CA MET A 195 3.87 5.77 -22.80
C MET A 195 5.32 5.40 -23.15
N GLY A 196 5.69 4.12 -23.07
CA GLY A 196 7.07 3.66 -23.28
C GLY A 196 8.01 3.99 -22.12
N LEU A 197 7.47 4.24 -20.93
CA LEU A 197 8.24 4.59 -19.74
C LEU A 197 8.40 3.37 -18.81
N PRO A 198 9.62 3.05 -18.36
CA PRO A 198 9.84 2.06 -17.34
C PRO A 198 9.15 2.48 -16.03
N TYR A 199 8.55 1.52 -15.32
CA TYR A 199 7.88 1.81 -14.04
C TYR A 199 8.86 2.36 -13.00
N ASP A 200 10.04 1.73 -12.88
CA ASP A 200 11.12 2.18 -12.01
C ASP A 200 12.10 3.07 -12.78
N SER A 201 11.65 4.28 -13.10
CA SER A 201 12.47 5.32 -13.75
C SER A 201 12.13 6.70 -13.17
N ASP A 202 13.03 7.66 -13.33
CA ASP A 202 12.78 9.04 -12.92
C ASP A 202 11.62 9.67 -13.71
N GLU A 203 11.48 9.32 -14.99
CA GLU A 203 10.38 9.74 -15.84
C GLU A 203 9.04 9.16 -15.34
N GLY A 204 9.00 7.86 -15.02
CA GLY A 204 7.81 7.20 -14.49
C GLY A 204 7.36 7.81 -13.17
N ARG A 205 8.30 8.03 -12.25
CA ARG A 205 8.04 8.70 -10.95
C ARG A 205 7.59 10.13 -11.14
N ALA A 206 8.19 10.88 -12.07
CA ALA A 206 7.83 12.26 -12.35
C ALA A 206 6.40 12.40 -12.91
N VAL A 207 6.01 11.50 -13.82
CA VAL A 207 4.63 11.43 -14.34
C VAL A 207 3.65 11.08 -13.23
N ALA A 208 3.96 10.08 -12.41
CA ALA A 208 3.12 9.69 -11.27
C ALA A 208 2.96 10.86 -10.28
N GLY A 209 4.05 11.55 -9.93
CA GLY A 209 4.03 12.72 -9.05
C GLY A 209 3.16 13.85 -9.59
N ALA A 210 3.29 14.17 -10.88
CA ALA A 210 2.49 15.22 -11.50
C ALA A 210 0.98 14.88 -11.55
N ILE A 211 0.62 13.65 -11.88
CA ILE A 211 -0.78 13.20 -11.88
C ILE A 211 -1.35 13.22 -10.45
N THR A 212 -0.56 12.78 -9.47
CA THR A 212 -0.97 12.82 -8.06
C THR A 212 -1.17 14.25 -7.58
N ALA A 213 -0.27 15.18 -7.94
CA ALA A 213 -0.41 16.60 -7.62
C ALA A 213 -1.69 17.21 -8.21
N ILE A 214 -1.99 16.92 -9.48
CA ILE A 214 -3.24 17.38 -10.12
C ILE A 214 -4.46 16.82 -9.39
N MET A 215 -4.48 15.51 -9.10
CA MET A 215 -5.60 14.87 -8.41
C MET A 215 -5.82 15.46 -7.03
N HIS A 216 -4.76 15.58 -6.25
CA HIS A 216 -4.78 16.15 -4.91
C HIS A 216 -5.34 17.57 -4.91
N ALA A 217 -4.78 18.43 -5.75
CA ALA A 217 -5.17 19.82 -5.83
C ALA A 217 -6.62 20.01 -6.27
N GLU A 218 -7.07 19.32 -7.31
CA GLU A 218 -8.45 19.40 -7.79
C GLU A 218 -9.45 18.85 -6.77
N ALA A 219 -9.07 17.81 -6.01
CA ALA A 219 -9.89 17.26 -4.95
C ALA A 219 -10.13 18.29 -3.84
N TYR A 220 -9.08 18.93 -3.33
CA TYR A 220 -9.21 19.93 -2.29
C TYR A 220 -9.83 21.24 -2.78
N ALA A 221 -9.51 21.69 -4.00
CA ALA A 221 -10.20 22.83 -4.61
C ALA A 221 -11.71 22.58 -4.72
N ARG A 222 -12.11 21.36 -5.13
CA ARG A 222 -13.52 21.00 -5.19
C ARG A 222 -14.17 20.92 -3.80
N SER A 223 -13.46 20.39 -2.82
CA SER A 223 -13.90 20.37 -1.42
C SER A 223 -14.14 21.79 -0.88
N ALA A 224 -13.21 22.70 -1.14
CA ALA A 224 -13.36 24.12 -0.76
C ALA A 224 -14.57 24.79 -1.43
N GLU A 225 -14.82 24.53 -2.72
CA GLU A 225 -16.02 25.03 -3.43
C GLU A 225 -17.32 24.50 -2.81
N ILE A 226 -17.35 23.21 -2.41
CA ILE A 226 -18.51 22.62 -1.73
C ILE A 226 -18.72 23.31 -0.38
N ALA A 227 -17.63 23.49 0.39
CA ALA A 227 -17.67 24.18 1.68
C ALA A 227 -18.08 25.65 1.57
N ALA A 228 -17.86 26.30 0.43
CA ALA A 228 -18.28 27.69 0.18
C ALA A 228 -19.79 27.81 -0.10
N ILE A 229 -20.53 26.75 -0.29
CA ILE A 229 -21.97 26.75 -0.48
C ILE A 229 -22.65 27.08 0.86
N GLU A 230 -23.38 28.17 0.95
CA GLU A 230 -23.94 28.78 2.18
C GLU A 230 -24.67 27.77 3.10
N HIS A 231 -25.41 26.82 2.52
CA HIS A 231 -26.20 25.87 3.29
C HIS A 231 -25.47 24.56 3.57
N ILE A 232 -24.23 24.37 3.05
CA ILE A 232 -23.37 23.20 3.31
C ILE A 232 -22.30 23.59 4.35
N GLY A 233 -21.48 24.56 4.04
CA GLY A 233 -20.37 24.98 4.90
C GLY A 233 -19.20 24.01 4.94
N PRO A 234 -18.14 24.33 5.69
CA PRO A 234 -17.03 23.41 5.96
C PRO A 234 -17.47 22.26 6.88
N PHE A 235 -16.76 21.15 6.84
CA PHE A 235 -17.04 20.01 7.73
C PHE A 235 -16.88 20.43 9.22
N PRO A 236 -17.67 19.86 10.17
CA PRO A 236 -17.69 20.31 11.56
C PRO A 236 -16.33 20.33 12.26
N GLY A 237 -15.46 19.36 11.94
CA GLY A 237 -14.10 19.28 12.51
C GLY A 237 -13.10 20.29 11.92
N PHE A 238 -13.46 21.08 10.90
CA PHE A 238 -12.53 21.95 10.18
C PHE A 238 -11.93 23.05 11.06
N GLU A 239 -12.75 23.81 11.78
CA GLU A 239 -12.26 24.95 12.56
C GLU A 239 -11.22 24.54 13.61
N LYS A 240 -11.41 23.40 14.26
CA LYS A 240 -10.43 22.83 15.21
C LYS A 240 -9.09 22.48 14.55
N ASN A 241 -9.11 22.09 13.28
CA ASN A 241 -7.94 21.55 12.55
C ASN A 241 -7.47 22.48 11.42
N ARG A 242 -8.01 23.67 11.32
CA ARG A 242 -7.81 24.61 10.21
C ARG A 242 -6.34 24.87 9.91
N GLU A 243 -5.58 25.35 10.89
CA GLU A 243 -4.19 25.73 10.67
C GLU A 243 -3.28 24.52 10.35
N PRO A 244 -3.35 23.40 11.09
CA PRO A 244 -2.59 22.20 10.70
C PRO A 244 -2.94 21.68 9.31
N MET A 245 -4.22 21.71 8.92
CA MET A 245 -4.66 21.27 7.60
C MET A 245 -4.11 22.19 6.49
N LEU A 246 -4.19 23.50 6.67
CA LEU A 246 -3.65 24.45 5.71
C LEU A 246 -2.12 24.40 5.61
N GLU A 247 -1.43 24.10 6.70
CA GLU A 247 0.02 23.87 6.70
C GLU A 247 0.39 22.67 5.84
N VAL A 248 -0.32 21.56 5.98
CA VAL A 248 -0.14 20.37 5.12
C VAL A 248 -0.42 20.70 3.66
N MET A 249 -1.49 21.46 3.35
CA MET A 249 -1.77 21.90 1.97
C MET A 249 -0.62 22.70 1.37
N ARG A 250 -0.08 23.67 2.13
CA ARG A 250 1.08 24.49 1.69
C ARG A 250 2.34 23.64 1.50
N MET A 251 2.57 22.66 2.36
CA MET A 251 3.67 21.69 2.22
C MET A 251 3.53 20.89 0.92
N HIS A 252 2.35 20.36 0.62
CA HIS A 252 2.09 19.64 -0.62
C HIS A 252 2.19 20.55 -1.86
N GLN A 253 1.75 21.81 -1.75
CA GLN A 253 1.91 22.79 -2.83
C GLN A 253 3.38 23.05 -3.14
N ALA A 254 4.22 23.21 -2.12
CA ALA A 254 5.65 23.42 -2.30
C ALA A 254 6.32 22.21 -2.95
N ALA A 255 5.94 20.99 -2.58
CA ALA A 255 6.51 19.74 -3.08
C ALA A 255 6.32 19.51 -4.60
N VAL A 256 5.43 20.26 -5.26
CA VAL A 256 5.27 20.16 -6.73
C VAL A 256 6.56 20.56 -7.47
N GLU A 257 7.38 21.41 -6.87
CA GLU A 257 8.66 21.81 -7.47
C GLU A 257 9.70 20.70 -7.47
N ASP A 258 9.59 19.75 -6.56
CA ASP A 258 10.48 18.58 -6.44
C ASP A 258 10.21 17.52 -7.51
N ILE A 259 9.14 17.66 -8.29
CA ILE A 259 8.87 16.78 -9.43
C ILE A 259 10.06 16.83 -10.40
N HIS A 260 10.65 15.66 -10.66
CA HIS A 260 11.87 15.55 -11.45
C HIS A 260 11.74 16.25 -12.83
N PRO A 261 12.81 16.90 -13.32
CA PRO A 261 12.80 17.64 -14.59
C PRO A 261 12.45 16.82 -15.84
N SER A 262 12.57 15.49 -15.76
CA SER A 262 12.16 14.58 -16.85
C SER A 262 10.64 14.49 -17.04
N CYS A 263 9.84 15.08 -16.16
CA CYS A 263 8.39 15.17 -16.32
C CYS A 263 8.06 15.92 -17.62
N PRO A 264 7.10 15.42 -18.42
CA PRO A 264 6.61 16.19 -19.56
C PRO A 264 6.19 17.61 -19.15
N ALA A 265 6.70 18.62 -19.85
CA ALA A 265 6.54 20.03 -19.45
C ALA A 265 5.06 20.43 -19.23
N TYR A 266 4.18 20.01 -20.17
CA TYR A 266 2.74 20.30 -20.04
C TYR A 266 2.12 19.71 -18.78
N LEU A 267 2.60 18.52 -18.34
CA LEU A 267 2.05 17.82 -17.18
C LEU A 267 2.55 18.44 -15.87
N LYS A 268 3.83 18.83 -15.83
CA LYS A 268 4.40 19.55 -14.68
C LYS A 268 3.76 20.93 -14.53
N GLU A 269 3.50 21.64 -15.62
CA GLU A 269 2.81 22.92 -15.59
C GLU A 269 1.36 22.77 -15.11
N ALA A 270 0.64 21.77 -15.62
CA ALA A 270 -0.71 21.49 -15.15
C ALA A 270 -0.77 21.15 -13.65
N ALA A 271 0.26 20.46 -13.12
CA ALA A 271 0.37 20.21 -11.69
C ALA A 271 0.57 21.48 -10.89
N ARG A 272 1.44 22.40 -11.34
CA ARG A 272 1.64 23.71 -10.73
C ARG A 272 0.38 24.55 -10.72
N GLU A 273 -0.29 24.64 -11.87
CA GLU A 273 -1.56 25.38 -12.00
C GLU A 273 -2.64 24.83 -11.04
N SER A 274 -2.77 23.51 -10.96
CA SER A 274 -3.73 22.90 -10.04
C SER A 274 -3.39 23.20 -8.58
N MET A 275 -2.12 23.03 -8.19
CA MET A 275 -1.66 23.32 -6.84
C MET A 275 -1.80 24.79 -6.46
N ALA A 276 -1.63 25.73 -7.41
CA ALA A 276 -1.84 27.14 -7.16
C ALA A 276 -3.32 27.52 -6.90
N ARG A 277 -4.26 26.69 -7.37
CA ARG A 277 -5.71 26.89 -7.13
C ARG A 277 -6.21 26.25 -5.84
N MET A 278 -5.43 25.37 -5.24
CA MET A 278 -5.82 24.63 -4.05
C MET A 278 -5.80 25.47 -2.78
N VAL A 279 -4.89 26.47 -2.69
CA VAL A 279 -4.61 27.27 -1.48
C VAL A 279 -4.98 28.73 -1.68
#